data_8eb7d0b8c8f53a39c4004a2194d9355f
#
_entry.id   8eb7d0b8c8f53a39c4004a2194d9355f
#
_cell.length_a   1.000
_cell.length_b   1.000
_cell.length_c   1.000
_cell.angle_alpha   90.00
_cell.angle_beta   90.00
_cell.angle_gamma   90.00
#
_symmetry.space_group_name_H-M   'P 1'
#
loop_
_entity.id
_entity.type
_entity.pdbx_description
1 polymer ?
#
loop_
_entity_poly.entity_id
_entity_poly.type
_entity_poly.pdbx_seq_one_letter_code
_entity_poly.pdbx_strand_id
1 'polypeptide(L)'
;LLGFESGLFVSSGLMGNQISLLNHTNPGEEVITTQDSHIKNYEHGAASFLSRIQFRNVSHNDGDLNLDDIVSQISKSSYYKPKISTVAIENTHLASGGTIIPFENIKKLSEFTKSNNLKLHVDGARVWHAILEENTKANYGKYCDSLTFCFSKGLGAPIGSMLLGSKDFIANSREYRKKIGGGMRLSLIHI
;
A
#
# COMPACT_ATOMS: atom_id res chain seq x y z
N LEU A 1 -7.28 -6.22 -14.92
CA LEU A 1 -6.85 -7.48 -14.35
C LEU A 1 -7.03 -7.53 -12.83
N LEU A 2 -6.58 -6.50 -12.10
CA LEU A 2 -6.67 -6.41 -10.64
C LEU A 2 -7.96 -5.77 -10.12
N GLY A 3 -8.88 -5.34 -10.99
CA GLY A 3 -10.21 -4.82 -10.64
C GLY A 3 -10.27 -3.37 -10.17
N PHE A 4 -9.18 -2.62 -10.24
CA PHE A 4 -9.19 -1.18 -9.96
C PHE A 4 -9.73 -0.37 -11.14
N GLU A 5 -10.30 0.80 -10.85
CA GLU A 5 -10.88 1.68 -11.86
C GLU A 5 -9.84 2.41 -12.71
N SER A 6 -8.69 2.73 -12.11
CA SER A 6 -7.65 3.55 -12.76
C SER A 6 -6.26 3.24 -12.25
N GLY A 7 -5.24 3.68 -13.02
CA GLY A 7 -3.84 3.51 -12.68
C GLY A 7 -2.98 4.71 -13.05
N LEU A 8 -1.88 4.87 -12.34
CA LEU A 8 -0.88 5.90 -12.53
C LEU A 8 0.50 5.28 -12.59
N PHE A 9 1.19 5.47 -13.71
CA PHE A 9 2.61 5.13 -13.80
C PHE A 9 3.44 6.04 -12.88
N VAL A 10 4.35 5.44 -12.13
CA VAL A 10 5.31 6.11 -11.25
C VAL A 10 6.70 5.52 -11.48
N SER A 11 7.76 6.30 -11.21
CA SER A 11 9.14 5.89 -11.48
C SER A 11 9.62 4.73 -10.63
N SER A 12 9.05 4.53 -9.43
CA SER A 12 9.43 3.47 -8.49
C SER A 12 8.26 3.04 -7.62
N GLY A 13 8.36 1.84 -7.01
CA GLY A 13 7.40 1.36 -6.01
C GLY A 13 7.34 2.29 -4.80
N LEU A 14 8.50 2.76 -4.33
CA LEU A 14 8.58 3.75 -3.26
C LEU A 14 7.71 4.98 -3.56
N MET A 15 7.82 5.57 -4.76
CA MET A 15 7.00 6.71 -5.14
C MET A 15 5.50 6.37 -5.09
N GLY A 16 5.10 5.18 -5.54
CA GLY A 16 3.71 4.73 -5.49
C GLY A 16 3.20 4.61 -4.05
N ASN A 17 3.98 3.98 -3.17
CA ASN A 17 3.66 3.84 -1.76
C ASN A 17 3.53 5.22 -1.07
N GLN A 18 4.49 6.12 -1.29
CA GLN A 18 4.47 7.45 -0.69
C GLN A 18 3.29 8.30 -1.17
N ILE A 19 2.93 8.22 -2.45
CA ILE A 19 1.73 8.89 -2.98
C ILE A 19 0.46 8.30 -2.35
N SER A 20 0.41 6.98 -2.12
CA SER A 20 -0.71 6.36 -1.43
C SER A 20 -0.87 6.89 -0.01
N LEU A 21 0.22 6.97 0.73
CA LEU A 21 0.20 7.53 2.09
C LEU A 21 -0.24 9.00 2.09
N LEU A 22 0.28 9.83 1.18
CA LEU A 22 -0.14 11.22 1.02
C LEU A 22 -1.65 11.40 0.76
N ASN A 23 -2.28 10.41 0.08
CA ASN A 23 -3.71 10.44 -0.19
C ASN A 23 -4.57 9.89 0.96
N HIS A 24 -4.06 8.89 1.69
CA HIS A 24 -4.84 8.16 2.68
C HIS A 24 -4.71 8.69 4.11
N THR A 25 -3.77 9.60 4.34
CA THR A 25 -3.44 10.08 5.67
C THR A 25 -3.39 11.60 5.75
N ASN A 26 -3.50 12.13 6.96
CA ASN A 26 -3.18 13.51 7.29
C ASN A 26 -1.94 13.58 8.19
N PRO A 27 -1.24 14.73 8.23
CA PRO A 27 -0.10 14.91 9.13
C PRO A 27 -0.44 14.58 10.58
N GLY A 28 0.43 13.81 11.24
CA GLY A 28 0.27 13.38 12.62
C GLY A 28 -0.57 12.10 12.81
N GLU A 29 -1.18 11.55 11.75
CA GLU A 29 -1.89 10.27 11.82
C GLU A 29 -0.93 9.09 11.82
N GLU A 30 -1.45 7.90 12.12
CA GLU A 30 -0.72 6.65 12.15
C GLU A 30 -1.20 5.67 11.07
N VAL A 31 -0.23 4.90 10.56
CA VAL A 31 -0.45 3.80 9.63
C VAL A 31 -0.04 2.49 10.30
N ILE A 32 -0.96 1.54 10.39
CA ILE A 32 -0.66 0.19 10.88
C ILE A 32 0.08 -0.59 9.78
N THR A 33 1.16 -1.26 10.17
CA THR A 33 1.91 -2.18 9.31
C THR A 33 2.72 -3.17 10.14
N THR A 34 3.42 -4.12 9.51
CA THR A 34 4.40 -4.99 10.19
C THR A 34 5.63 -4.19 10.59
N GLN A 35 6.35 -4.65 11.62
CA GLN A 35 7.57 -3.96 12.06
C GLN A 35 8.69 -3.98 11.02
N ASP A 36 8.68 -4.97 10.13
CA ASP A 36 9.70 -5.26 9.13
C ASP A 36 9.25 -5.00 7.69
N SER A 37 8.09 -4.34 7.50
CA SER A 37 7.57 -3.97 6.18
C SER A 37 8.53 -3.07 5.39
N HIS A 38 8.51 -3.23 4.06
CA HIS A 38 9.32 -2.41 3.15
C HIS A 38 9.01 -0.92 3.27
N ILE A 39 7.72 -0.56 3.29
CA ILE A 39 7.28 0.83 3.34
C ILE A 39 7.79 1.59 4.57
N LYS A 40 8.07 0.88 5.65
CA LYS A 40 8.60 1.45 6.89
C LYS A 40 10.14 1.49 6.91
N ASN A 41 10.79 0.38 6.54
CA ASN A 41 12.21 0.18 6.83
C ASN A 41 13.14 0.49 5.64
N TYR A 42 12.65 0.36 4.40
CA TYR A 42 13.48 0.45 3.20
C TYR A 42 13.17 1.67 2.33
N GLU A 43 12.33 2.58 2.79
CA GLU A 43 11.97 3.82 2.09
C GLU A 43 12.58 5.07 2.72
N HIS A 44 13.65 4.90 3.49
CA HIS A 44 14.53 5.96 4.02
C HIS A 44 13.78 7.05 4.81
N GLY A 45 12.73 6.69 5.54
CA GLY A 45 11.91 7.63 6.31
C GLY A 45 11.00 8.53 5.48
N ALA A 46 10.79 8.18 4.20
CA ALA A 46 10.00 8.99 3.26
C ALA A 46 8.57 9.27 3.76
N ALA A 47 7.96 8.31 4.46
CA ALA A 47 6.62 8.48 5.01
C ALA A 47 6.55 9.59 6.08
N SER A 48 7.54 9.64 6.98
CA SER A 48 7.63 10.70 7.98
C SER A 48 8.00 12.06 7.35
N PHE A 49 8.82 12.05 6.30
CA PHE A 49 9.25 13.27 5.61
C PHE A 49 8.14 13.88 4.75
N LEU A 50 7.45 13.07 3.94
CA LEU A 50 6.45 13.54 2.97
C LEU A 50 5.06 13.63 3.61
N SER A 51 4.58 12.53 4.17
CA SER A 51 3.21 12.44 4.72
C SER A 51 3.12 12.89 6.17
N ARG A 52 4.25 13.04 6.86
CA ARG A 52 4.34 13.44 8.26
C ARG A 52 3.56 12.51 9.19
N ILE A 53 3.58 11.23 8.90
CA ILE A 53 2.90 10.17 9.65
C ILE A 53 3.89 9.35 10.49
N GLN A 54 3.33 8.56 11.39
CA GLN A 54 4.03 7.54 12.14
C GLN A 54 3.53 6.15 11.77
N PHE A 55 4.40 5.14 11.89
CA PHE A 55 3.98 3.75 11.76
C PHE A 55 3.70 3.15 13.14
N ARG A 56 2.57 2.45 13.23
CA ARG A 56 2.22 1.60 14.35
C ARG A 56 2.38 0.15 13.96
N ASN A 57 3.28 -0.54 14.65
CA ASN A 57 3.50 -1.95 14.39
C ASN A 57 2.47 -2.81 15.13
N VAL A 58 2.04 -3.87 14.47
CA VAL A 58 1.27 -4.97 15.05
C VAL A 58 1.97 -6.29 14.80
N SER A 59 1.64 -7.32 15.57
CA SER A 59 2.18 -8.64 15.35
C SER A 59 1.69 -9.22 14.01
N HIS A 60 2.49 -10.09 13.44
CA HIS A 60 2.19 -10.73 12.16
C HIS A 60 2.78 -12.15 12.14
N ASN A 61 2.23 -13.00 11.28
CA ASN A 61 2.81 -14.28 10.90
C ASN A 61 3.25 -14.18 9.43
N ASP A 62 4.56 -14.10 9.21
CA ASP A 62 5.16 -14.02 7.87
C ASP A 62 4.56 -12.93 6.96
N GLY A 63 4.25 -11.77 7.53
CA GLY A 63 3.65 -10.62 6.85
C GLY A 63 2.14 -10.51 6.98
N ASP A 64 1.45 -11.58 7.37
CA ASP A 64 0.00 -11.56 7.60
C ASP A 64 -0.31 -10.98 8.97
N LEU A 65 -0.97 -9.82 8.97
CA LEU A 65 -1.24 -9.05 10.19
C LEU A 65 -2.24 -9.74 11.12
N ASN A 66 -1.94 -9.75 12.41
CA ASN A 66 -2.86 -10.24 13.41
C ASN A 66 -4.03 -9.26 13.60
N LEU A 67 -5.25 -9.66 13.22
CA LEU A 67 -6.45 -8.82 13.33
C LEU A 67 -6.78 -8.45 14.79
N ASP A 68 -6.59 -9.34 15.75
CA ASP A 68 -6.89 -9.07 17.17
C ASP A 68 -5.98 -7.95 17.70
N ASP A 69 -4.71 -7.92 17.25
CA ASP A 69 -3.80 -6.83 17.57
C ASP A 69 -4.25 -5.51 16.95
N ILE A 70 -4.70 -5.51 15.69
CA ILE A 70 -5.24 -4.31 15.05
C ILE A 70 -6.46 -3.80 15.84
N VAL A 71 -7.40 -4.70 16.18
CA VAL A 71 -8.58 -4.36 17.00
C VAL A 71 -8.14 -3.72 18.33
N SER A 72 -7.14 -4.30 19.00
CA SER A 72 -6.64 -3.79 20.27
C SER A 72 -6.03 -2.39 20.16
N GLN A 73 -5.39 -2.07 19.04
CA GLN A 73 -4.82 -0.73 18.81
C GLN A 73 -5.91 0.32 18.55
N ILE A 74 -6.93 -0.03 17.78
CA ILE A 74 -8.04 0.89 17.45
C ILE A 74 -8.91 1.14 18.68
N SER A 75 -9.25 0.10 19.45
CA SER A 75 -10.07 0.20 20.67
C SER A 75 -9.43 1.04 21.77
N LYS A 76 -8.10 1.19 21.75
CA LYS A 76 -7.33 2.06 22.66
C LYS A 76 -7.23 3.50 22.18
N SER A 77 -7.96 3.88 21.12
CA SER A 77 -8.01 5.27 20.62
C SER A 77 -8.50 6.19 21.76
N SER A 78 -7.84 7.31 21.92
CA SER A 78 -8.18 8.29 22.95
C SER A 78 -7.73 9.67 22.50
N TYR A 79 -8.19 10.70 23.19
CA TYR A 79 -7.75 12.09 22.96
C TYR A 79 -6.21 12.27 22.95
N TYR A 80 -5.49 11.41 23.67
CA TYR A 80 -4.03 11.49 23.80
C TYR A 80 -3.25 10.73 22.74
N LYS A 81 -3.93 10.01 21.83
CA LYS A 81 -3.28 9.17 20.82
C LYS A 81 -3.53 9.66 19.42
N PRO A 82 -2.55 9.56 18.53
CA PRO A 82 -2.77 9.84 17.12
C PRO A 82 -3.88 8.95 16.55
N LYS A 83 -4.62 9.51 15.59
CA LYS A 83 -5.64 8.77 14.86
C LYS A 83 -4.97 7.77 13.91
N ILE A 84 -5.43 6.53 13.95
CA ILE A 84 -5.11 5.54 12.93
C ILE A 84 -6.05 5.73 11.74
N SER A 85 -5.50 5.87 10.55
CA SER A 85 -6.28 6.11 9.31
C SER A 85 -6.12 5.03 8.26
N THR A 86 -5.00 4.31 8.28
CA THR A 86 -4.64 3.39 7.20
C THR A 86 -4.01 2.13 7.75
N VAL A 87 -4.28 1.01 7.10
CA VAL A 87 -3.54 -0.24 7.22
C VAL A 87 -2.78 -0.45 5.93
N ALA A 88 -1.47 -0.70 6.02
CA ALA A 88 -0.60 -1.02 4.89
C ALA A 88 -0.05 -2.43 5.05
N ILE A 89 -0.28 -3.27 4.06
CA ILE A 89 0.25 -4.64 3.99
C ILE A 89 1.20 -4.79 2.79
N GLU A 90 2.07 -5.78 2.83
CA GLU A 90 3.02 -6.08 1.77
C GLU A 90 2.78 -7.51 1.24
N ASN A 91 2.51 -7.65 -0.05
CA ASN A 91 2.30 -8.94 -0.69
C ASN A 91 3.05 -9.02 -2.06
N THR A 92 4.08 -9.87 -2.21
CA THR A 92 4.61 -10.81 -1.21
C THR A 92 5.47 -10.08 -0.17
N HIS A 93 5.52 -10.60 1.06
CA HIS A 93 6.25 -9.97 2.18
C HIS A 93 7.75 -10.27 2.10
N LEU A 94 8.55 -9.24 1.82
CA LEU A 94 9.98 -9.39 1.52
C LEU A 94 10.78 -9.93 2.71
N ALA A 95 10.60 -9.34 3.88
CA ALA A 95 11.39 -9.67 5.07
C ALA A 95 11.18 -11.11 5.56
N SER A 96 10.01 -11.71 5.26
CA SER A 96 9.71 -13.11 5.55
C SER A 96 10.09 -14.05 4.39
N GLY A 97 10.96 -13.62 3.47
CA GLY A 97 11.45 -14.45 2.36
C GLY A 97 10.50 -14.50 1.14
N GLY A 98 9.60 -13.54 1.00
CA GLY A 98 8.64 -13.47 -0.10
C GLY A 98 7.37 -14.27 0.14
N THR A 99 7.01 -14.48 1.40
CA THR A 99 5.76 -15.16 1.79
C THR A 99 4.53 -14.46 1.26
N ILE A 100 3.49 -15.23 1.00
CA ILE A 100 2.22 -14.75 0.44
C ILE A 100 1.21 -14.62 1.57
N ILE A 101 0.59 -13.44 1.69
CA ILE A 101 -0.62 -13.27 2.49
C ILE A 101 -1.77 -13.88 1.70
N PRO A 102 -2.46 -14.90 2.23
CA PRO A 102 -3.59 -15.51 1.54
C PRO A 102 -4.67 -14.49 1.18
N PHE A 103 -5.19 -14.55 -0.04
CA PHE A 103 -6.17 -13.55 -0.50
C PHE A 103 -7.43 -13.52 0.37
N GLU A 104 -7.81 -14.65 0.98
CA GLU A 104 -8.93 -14.70 1.93
C GLU A 104 -8.67 -13.86 3.19
N ASN A 105 -7.42 -13.77 3.65
CA ASN A 105 -7.06 -12.94 4.80
C ASN A 105 -7.08 -11.45 4.42
N ILE A 106 -6.70 -11.12 3.18
CA ILE A 106 -6.86 -9.76 2.64
C ILE A 106 -8.33 -9.36 2.59
N LYS A 107 -9.24 -10.27 2.24
CA LYS A 107 -10.69 -10.01 2.26
C LYS A 107 -11.20 -9.72 3.68
N LYS A 108 -10.81 -10.54 4.66
CA LYS A 108 -11.18 -10.32 6.07
C LYS A 108 -10.65 -8.97 6.57
N LEU A 109 -9.40 -8.64 6.24
CA LEU A 109 -8.80 -7.35 6.58
C LEU A 109 -9.54 -6.19 5.92
N SER A 110 -9.98 -6.35 4.66
CA SER A 110 -10.79 -5.35 3.95
C SER A 110 -12.14 -5.09 4.62
N GLU A 111 -12.84 -6.14 5.03
CA GLU A 111 -14.11 -6.01 5.74
C GLU A 111 -13.91 -5.25 7.06
N PHE A 112 -12.86 -5.60 7.79
CA PHE A 112 -12.49 -4.93 9.02
C PHE A 112 -12.15 -3.45 8.80
N THR A 113 -11.28 -3.13 7.85
CA THR A 113 -10.88 -1.75 7.58
C THR A 113 -12.07 -0.89 7.16
N LYS A 114 -12.95 -1.40 6.30
CA LYS A 114 -14.18 -0.71 5.89
C LYS A 114 -15.12 -0.44 7.07
N SER A 115 -15.31 -1.43 7.95
CA SER A 115 -16.17 -1.28 9.14
C SER A 115 -15.65 -0.25 10.13
N ASN A 116 -14.34 0.04 10.10
CA ASN A 116 -13.68 0.99 11.00
C ASN A 116 -13.28 2.31 10.32
N ASN A 117 -13.74 2.57 9.08
CA ASN A 117 -13.39 3.74 8.29
C ASN A 117 -11.87 3.93 8.10
N LEU A 118 -11.15 2.83 7.97
CA LEU A 118 -9.72 2.81 7.67
C LEU A 118 -9.51 2.58 6.17
N LYS A 119 -8.39 3.07 5.65
CA LYS A 119 -7.93 2.76 4.29
C LYS A 119 -7.07 1.50 4.30
N LEU A 120 -7.15 0.72 3.24
CA LEU A 120 -6.30 -0.45 3.02
C LEU A 120 -5.42 -0.22 1.79
N HIS A 121 -4.11 -0.07 2.04
CA HIS A 121 -3.09 -0.01 1.00
C HIS A 121 -2.31 -1.31 0.90
N VAL A 122 -2.04 -1.76 -0.33
CA VAL A 122 -1.21 -2.94 -0.59
C VAL A 122 0.07 -2.52 -1.30
N ASP A 123 1.22 -2.67 -0.63
CA ASP A 123 2.50 -2.76 -1.32
C ASP A 123 2.57 -4.11 -2.03
N GLY A 124 2.19 -4.12 -3.27
CA GLY A 124 2.15 -5.29 -4.14
C GLY A 124 3.35 -5.36 -5.08
N ALA A 125 4.53 -4.92 -4.64
CA ALA A 125 5.72 -4.86 -5.49
C ALA A 125 5.95 -6.15 -6.30
N ARG A 126 5.53 -7.29 -5.75
CA ARG A 126 5.58 -8.62 -6.36
C ARG A 126 4.23 -9.36 -6.35
N VAL A 127 3.13 -8.64 -6.35
CA VAL A 127 1.76 -9.20 -6.25
C VAL A 127 1.44 -10.22 -7.34
N TRP A 128 2.07 -10.10 -8.52
CA TRP A 128 1.89 -11.06 -9.61
C TRP A 128 2.37 -12.47 -9.28
N HIS A 129 3.42 -12.59 -8.43
CA HIS A 129 3.88 -13.89 -7.94
C HIS A 129 2.84 -14.51 -7.00
N ALA A 130 2.28 -13.72 -6.09
CA ALA A 130 1.21 -14.18 -5.20
C ALA A 130 -0.01 -14.68 -5.98
N ILE A 131 -0.45 -13.94 -6.99
CA ILE A 131 -1.60 -14.31 -7.84
C ILE A 131 -1.35 -15.60 -8.61
N LEU A 132 -0.15 -15.77 -9.14
CA LEU A 132 0.22 -16.98 -9.90
C LEU A 132 0.30 -18.20 -8.99
N GLU A 133 0.93 -18.07 -7.83
CA GLU A 133 1.09 -19.16 -6.86
C GLU A 133 -0.26 -19.61 -6.29
N GLU A 134 -1.12 -18.67 -5.91
CA GLU A 134 -2.46 -18.98 -5.41
C GLU A 134 -3.42 -19.45 -6.53
N ASN A 135 -3.03 -19.34 -7.81
CA ASN A 135 -3.88 -19.60 -8.98
C ASN A 135 -5.26 -18.94 -8.86
N THR A 136 -5.30 -17.72 -8.33
CA THR A 136 -6.53 -16.99 -8.03
C THR A 136 -6.77 -15.86 -9.04
N LYS A 137 -8.04 -15.61 -9.34
CA LYS A 137 -8.47 -14.36 -9.99
C LYS A 137 -8.63 -13.28 -8.92
N ALA A 138 -7.52 -12.85 -8.34
CA ALA A 138 -7.53 -11.92 -7.22
C ALA A 138 -7.98 -10.52 -7.67
N ASN A 139 -9.21 -10.16 -7.32
CA ASN A 139 -9.78 -8.84 -7.58
C ASN A 139 -9.44 -7.89 -6.40
N TYR A 140 -8.19 -7.46 -6.32
CA TYR A 140 -7.72 -6.55 -5.28
C TYR A 140 -8.51 -5.23 -5.25
N GLY A 141 -8.93 -4.71 -6.41
CA GLY A 141 -9.67 -3.45 -6.51
C GLY A 141 -11.03 -3.47 -5.82
N LYS A 142 -11.60 -4.66 -5.58
CA LYS A 142 -12.83 -4.80 -4.78
C LYS A 142 -12.57 -4.66 -3.28
N TYR A 143 -11.37 -5.02 -2.84
CA TYR A 143 -11.05 -5.18 -1.42
C TYR A 143 -10.10 -4.13 -0.88
N CYS A 144 -9.25 -3.52 -1.71
CA CYS A 144 -8.25 -2.56 -1.29
C CYS A 144 -8.53 -1.16 -1.86
N ASP A 145 -8.23 -0.10 -1.11
CA ASP A 145 -8.38 1.28 -1.58
C ASP A 145 -7.30 1.64 -2.60
N SER A 146 -6.08 1.11 -2.43
CA SER A 146 -4.98 1.31 -3.35
C SER A 146 -4.00 0.14 -3.36
N LEU A 147 -3.27 0.00 -4.46
CA LEU A 147 -2.21 -1.00 -4.61
C LEU A 147 -1.09 -0.42 -5.48
N THR A 148 0.15 -0.65 -5.07
CA THR A 148 1.34 -0.37 -5.90
C THR A 148 1.96 -1.69 -6.36
N PHE A 149 2.29 -1.85 -7.65
CA PHE A 149 3.11 -2.96 -8.11
C PHE A 149 4.27 -2.49 -9.01
N CYS A 150 5.34 -3.29 -9.07
CA CYS A 150 6.52 -2.94 -9.85
C CYS A 150 6.55 -3.66 -11.19
N PHE A 151 6.79 -2.89 -12.26
CA PHE A 151 7.18 -3.44 -13.55
C PHE A 151 8.65 -3.92 -13.54
N SER A 152 9.50 -3.21 -12.80
CA SER A 152 10.96 -3.42 -12.73
C SER A 152 11.42 -4.58 -11.86
N LYS A 153 10.50 -5.44 -11.43
CA LYS A 153 10.77 -6.68 -10.66
C LYS A 153 10.37 -7.91 -11.47
N GLY A 154 9.42 -8.70 -11.01
CA GLY A 154 9.02 -9.94 -11.67
C GLY A 154 8.48 -9.80 -13.11
N LEU A 155 8.03 -8.61 -13.50
CA LEU A 155 7.61 -8.34 -14.87
C LEU A 155 8.76 -8.00 -15.84
N GLY A 156 10.00 -7.86 -15.33
CA GLY A 156 11.21 -7.74 -16.14
C GLY A 156 11.40 -6.41 -16.88
N ALA A 157 10.60 -5.38 -16.61
CA ALA A 157 10.81 -4.07 -17.24
C ALA A 157 12.02 -3.35 -16.62
N PRO A 158 12.72 -2.49 -17.37
CA PRO A 158 13.92 -1.80 -16.87
C PRO A 158 13.62 -0.77 -15.78
N ILE A 159 12.39 -0.25 -15.71
CA ILE A 159 11.99 0.82 -14.78
C ILE A 159 10.48 0.82 -14.57
N GLY A 160 10.06 1.37 -13.43
CA GLY A 160 8.71 1.83 -13.20
C GLY A 160 7.84 0.90 -12.36
N SER A 161 6.77 1.52 -11.90
CA SER A 161 5.73 0.89 -11.09
C SER A 161 4.37 1.46 -11.47
N MET A 162 3.31 0.79 -11.04
CA MET A 162 1.94 1.25 -11.24
C MET A 162 1.27 1.42 -9.90
N LEU A 163 0.71 2.60 -9.66
CA LEU A 163 -0.20 2.86 -8.56
C LEU A 163 -1.63 2.72 -9.07
N LEU A 164 -2.44 1.93 -8.38
CA LEU A 164 -3.83 1.61 -8.71
C LEU A 164 -4.78 2.10 -7.62
N GLY A 165 -5.98 2.50 -8.02
CA GLY A 165 -7.04 2.94 -7.12
C GLY A 165 -8.31 3.35 -7.84
N SER A 166 -9.20 4.08 -7.15
CA SER A 166 -10.35 4.72 -7.77
C SER A 166 -9.93 5.86 -8.70
N LYS A 167 -10.83 6.32 -9.55
CA LYS A 167 -10.57 7.45 -10.46
C LYS A 167 -10.18 8.71 -9.69
N ASP A 168 -10.89 9.03 -8.62
CA ASP A 168 -10.63 10.22 -7.78
C ASP A 168 -9.29 10.11 -7.05
N PHE A 169 -9.00 8.93 -6.48
CA PHE A 169 -7.70 8.66 -5.87
C PHE A 169 -6.56 8.86 -6.87
N ILE A 170 -6.69 8.36 -8.08
CA ILE A 170 -5.66 8.50 -9.13
C ILE A 170 -5.56 9.94 -9.64
N ALA A 171 -6.66 10.68 -9.72
CA ALA A 171 -6.62 12.11 -10.07
C ALA A 171 -5.78 12.90 -9.07
N ASN A 172 -6.03 12.74 -7.76
CA ASN A 172 -5.22 13.35 -6.70
C ASN A 172 -3.76 12.86 -6.72
N SER A 173 -3.56 11.57 -6.98
CA SER A 173 -2.22 10.97 -7.08
C SER A 173 -1.36 11.60 -8.18
N ARG A 174 -1.96 12.05 -9.30
CA ARG A 174 -1.26 12.78 -10.37
C ARG A 174 -0.68 14.09 -9.87
N GLU A 175 -1.42 14.81 -9.02
CA GLU A 175 -0.94 16.05 -8.42
C GLU A 175 0.24 15.79 -7.47
N TYR A 176 0.12 14.81 -6.58
CA TYR A 176 1.21 14.43 -5.68
C TYR A 176 2.45 13.98 -6.46
N ARG A 177 2.28 13.14 -7.50
CA ARG A 177 3.39 12.75 -8.37
C ARG A 177 4.11 13.97 -8.94
N LYS A 178 3.36 14.98 -9.40
CA LYS A 178 3.94 16.22 -9.94
C LYS A 178 4.68 17.01 -8.86
N LYS A 179 4.09 17.16 -7.66
CA LYS A 179 4.67 17.88 -6.52
C LYS A 179 6.00 17.31 -6.05
N ILE A 180 6.15 15.97 -6.09
CA ILE A 180 7.39 15.28 -5.69
C ILE A 180 8.35 14.99 -6.85
N GLY A 181 8.19 15.67 -7.99
CA GLY A 181 9.12 15.62 -9.11
C GLY A 181 8.95 14.41 -10.06
N GLY A 182 7.94 13.55 -9.86
CA GLY A 182 7.70 12.36 -10.67
C GLY A 182 6.93 12.60 -11.98
N GLY A 183 6.64 13.86 -12.33
CA GLY A 183 5.96 14.22 -13.56
C GLY A 183 6.92 14.24 -14.76
N MET A 184 7.05 13.14 -15.47
CA MET A 184 7.91 13.01 -16.63
C MET A 184 7.28 13.71 -17.86
N ARG A 185 7.99 14.70 -18.45
CA ARG A 185 7.53 15.39 -19.67
C ARG A 185 7.69 14.54 -20.93
N LEU A 186 8.71 13.70 -20.94
CA LEU A 186 9.03 12.79 -22.04
C LEU A 186 8.95 11.37 -21.48
N SER A 187 7.76 10.83 -21.38
CA SER A 187 7.59 9.41 -21.03
C SER A 187 7.26 8.63 -22.31
N LEU A 188 7.82 7.44 -22.40
CA LEU A 188 7.57 6.51 -23.51
C LEU A 188 6.07 6.19 -23.70
N ILE A 189 5.23 6.43 -22.71
CA ILE A 189 3.77 6.28 -22.82
C ILE A 189 3.10 7.37 -23.67
N HIS A 190 3.83 8.42 -24.04
CA HIS A 190 3.35 9.50 -24.91
C HIS A 190 3.92 9.39 -26.33
N ILE A 191 4.76 8.41 -26.57
CA ILE A 191 5.33 8.10 -27.88
C ILE A 191 4.56 6.93 -28.51
#